data_baa654ff09a748ca180f4ea02ab02070
#
_entry.id   baa654ff09a748ca180f4ea02ab02070
#
_cell.length_a   1.000
_cell.length_b   1.000
_cell.length_c   1.000
_cell.angle_alpha   90.00
_cell.angle_beta   90.00
_cell.angle_gamma   90.00
#
_symmetry.space_group_name_H-M   'P 1'
#
loop_
_entity.id
_entity.type
_entity.pdbx_description
1 polymer ?
#
loop_
_entity_poly.entity_id
_entity_poly.type
_entity_poly.pdbx_seq_one_letter_code
_entity_poly.pdbx_strand_id
1 'polypeptide(L)'
;YAPSAEHRATVDRAVRELMATQSADGYIGTYPDSCHLGDWDIWGRKYVLLGLLAYYDQTKETAALEAARRVADHLIAEAGPGSGTNIAATGWIGWKGLASCSVLEPIALLYQRTGEKRYLDFARHIVRSWDEPNRLAPAGLRLIQEAIGETAPWKMSGAPKAYEMMSCFEGLCELYRVTAEPLYLEAVQRLVDALVRDEIMIAGSGSVAEIWCHGAVRQSEPLYQGMETCVTATWMKLMYQMLRLTGDSRCADRLETSLYNALLGAMSPRGEWWAYYSGLMGERVHSHQQFPDVVMSCCVANGPRGLMITPSWAVMTTADGAAINLYGKMNSTVKTPSGQPLKINMESEYPVQGNVAATVNLPQSEAFALELRIPQWSKRTAIKINGEPYDGYILPGTYASIERTWNDNDKIEVELDMRARVVDAPSGVGDAAIVRGPIVLAFDSRLIPRRDGVTEPPMYRYEFMRDTDNYIDVQLVENPETPAIWMTFDVPCKDEAGNKHILRMCDYTSAGNTWQEGNIFRVWAQQPFDFRHLYTNNVDWRVNVTVGVGRPEIPDIYKK
;
A
#
# COMPACT_ATOMS: atom_id res chain seq x y z
N TYR A 1 -14.87 -5.18 -11.69
CA TYR A 1 -15.43 -3.93 -11.15
C TYR A 1 -16.11 -3.08 -12.22
N ALA A 2 -15.53 -2.96 -13.40
CA ALA A 2 -16.13 -2.33 -14.57
C ALA A 2 -16.10 -3.35 -15.71
N PRO A 3 -17.11 -4.21 -15.83
CA PRO A 3 -17.09 -5.27 -16.83
C PRO A 3 -17.04 -4.67 -18.24
N SER A 4 -16.04 -5.10 -19.03
CA SER A 4 -15.84 -4.72 -20.42
C SER A 4 -15.55 -5.98 -21.21
N ALA A 5 -16.31 -6.19 -22.29
CA ALA A 5 -16.09 -7.32 -23.20
C ALA A 5 -14.70 -7.25 -23.86
N GLU A 6 -14.22 -6.06 -24.15
CA GLU A 6 -12.88 -5.82 -24.71
C GLU A 6 -11.77 -6.18 -23.73
N HIS A 7 -11.85 -5.71 -22.49
CA HIS A 7 -10.88 -6.07 -21.44
C HIS A 7 -10.89 -7.57 -21.18
N ARG A 8 -12.08 -8.19 -21.14
CA ARG A 8 -12.20 -9.63 -20.99
C ARG A 8 -11.51 -10.38 -22.15
N ALA A 9 -11.78 -10.01 -23.39
CA ALA A 9 -11.16 -10.63 -24.55
C ALA A 9 -9.63 -10.47 -24.57
N THR A 10 -9.13 -9.31 -24.08
CA THR A 10 -7.70 -9.06 -23.94
C THR A 10 -7.06 -9.98 -22.89
N VAL A 11 -7.68 -10.13 -21.71
CA VAL A 11 -7.21 -11.04 -20.67
C VAL A 11 -7.25 -12.48 -21.13
N ASP A 12 -8.36 -12.91 -21.76
CA ASP A 12 -8.52 -14.28 -22.27
C ASP A 12 -7.46 -14.61 -23.34
N ARG A 13 -7.13 -13.66 -24.21
CA ARG A 13 -6.05 -13.82 -25.20
C ARG A 13 -4.69 -13.93 -24.52
N ALA A 14 -4.36 -13.01 -23.62
CA ALA A 14 -3.08 -12.99 -22.94
C ALA A 14 -2.83 -14.27 -22.12
N VAL A 15 -3.85 -14.79 -21.43
CA VAL A 15 -3.72 -16.05 -20.69
C VAL A 15 -3.56 -17.26 -21.62
N ARG A 16 -4.31 -17.32 -22.75
CA ARG A 16 -4.12 -18.39 -23.73
C ARG A 16 -2.72 -18.37 -24.38
N GLU A 17 -2.23 -17.18 -24.73
CA GLU A 17 -0.89 -17.01 -25.28
C GLU A 17 0.18 -17.43 -24.25
N LEU A 18 0.02 -17.03 -22.98
CA LEU A 18 0.91 -17.45 -21.88
C LEU A 18 0.91 -18.97 -21.72
N MET A 19 -0.28 -19.61 -21.66
CA MET A 19 -0.37 -21.08 -21.55
C MET A 19 0.26 -21.79 -22.78
N ALA A 20 0.18 -21.20 -23.95
CA ALA A 20 0.78 -21.76 -25.17
C ALA A 20 2.32 -21.76 -25.14
N THR A 21 2.96 -20.96 -24.28
CA THR A 21 4.42 -20.98 -24.08
C THR A 21 4.88 -22.09 -23.16
N GLN A 22 3.97 -22.84 -22.51
CA GLN A 22 4.33 -23.88 -21.56
C GLN A 22 5.11 -25.02 -22.24
N SER A 23 6.32 -25.27 -21.77
CA SER A 23 7.15 -26.38 -22.26
C SER A 23 6.57 -27.75 -21.92
N ALA A 24 7.11 -28.80 -22.53
CA ALA A 24 6.63 -30.17 -22.34
C ALA A 24 6.74 -30.64 -20.88
N ASP A 25 7.75 -30.20 -20.15
CA ASP A 25 7.99 -30.49 -18.72
C ASP A 25 7.19 -29.59 -17.76
N GLY A 26 6.51 -28.56 -18.27
CA GLY A 26 5.61 -27.71 -17.49
C GLY A 26 6.13 -26.32 -17.16
N TYR A 27 7.35 -25.98 -17.56
CA TYR A 27 7.90 -24.65 -17.31
C TYR A 27 7.17 -23.55 -18.10
N ILE A 28 6.92 -22.41 -17.46
CA ILE A 28 6.57 -21.12 -18.09
C ILE A 28 7.48 -20.07 -17.46
N GLY A 29 8.34 -19.48 -18.24
CA GLY A 29 9.27 -18.42 -17.80
C GLY A 29 10.08 -17.87 -18.96
N THR A 30 11.06 -17.04 -18.67
CA THR A 30 11.88 -16.32 -19.65
C THR A 30 13.36 -16.75 -19.62
N TYR A 31 13.69 -17.74 -18.79
CA TYR A 31 15.06 -18.23 -18.62
C TYR A 31 15.27 -19.56 -19.37
N PRO A 32 16.43 -19.74 -20.02
CA PRO A 32 16.79 -21.05 -20.56
C PRO A 32 17.08 -22.06 -19.44
N ASP A 33 16.97 -23.35 -19.71
CA ASP A 33 17.12 -24.43 -18.70
C ASP A 33 18.40 -24.31 -17.87
N SER A 34 19.50 -23.89 -18.50
CA SER A 34 20.79 -23.70 -17.81
C SER A 34 20.81 -22.55 -16.80
N CYS A 35 19.82 -21.69 -16.80
CA CYS A 35 19.68 -20.52 -15.93
C CYS A 35 18.49 -20.62 -14.98
N HIS A 36 17.77 -21.75 -14.96
CA HIS A 36 16.69 -21.96 -14.03
C HIS A 36 17.18 -21.80 -12.58
N LEU A 37 16.28 -21.35 -11.70
CA LEU A 37 16.53 -21.02 -10.29
C LEU A 37 17.50 -19.84 -10.08
N GLY A 38 18.05 -19.25 -11.15
CA GLY A 38 18.89 -18.05 -11.08
C GLY A 38 18.06 -16.76 -11.11
N ASP A 39 18.71 -15.66 -10.77
CA ASP A 39 18.20 -14.30 -10.84
C ASP A 39 16.71 -14.14 -10.44
N TRP A 40 15.84 -13.81 -11.39
CA TRP A 40 14.41 -13.58 -11.18
C TRP A 40 13.52 -14.73 -11.69
N ASP A 41 14.07 -15.92 -11.97
CA ASP A 41 13.32 -17.02 -12.57
C ASP A 41 12.12 -17.44 -11.70
N ILE A 42 12.37 -17.80 -10.41
CA ILE A 42 11.26 -18.21 -9.52
C ILE A 42 10.29 -17.06 -9.27
N TRP A 43 10.78 -15.82 -9.22
CA TRP A 43 9.94 -14.63 -9.14
C TRP A 43 9.01 -14.50 -10.34
N GLY A 44 9.50 -14.76 -11.55
CA GLY A 44 8.68 -14.82 -12.76
C GLY A 44 7.60 -15.91 -12.66
N ARG A 45 7.99 -17.13 -12.27
CA ARG A 45 7.05 -18.26 -12.04
C ARG A 45 6.00 -17.95 -10.97
N LYS A 46 6.35 -17.20 -9.91
CA LYS A 46 5.39 -16.70 -8.90
C LYS A 46 4.25 -15.93 -9.56
N TYR A 47 4.58 -14.98 -10.45
CA TYR A 47 3.57 -14.16 -11.12
C TYR A 47 2.78 -14.92 -12.18
N VAL A 48 3.39 -15.87 -12.87
CA VAL A 48 2.68 -16.81 -13.73
C VAL A 48 1.63 -17.57 -12.94
N LEU A 49 2.01 -18.16 -11.80
CA LEU A 49 1.09 -18.88 -10.93
C LEU A 49 -0.05 -17.99 -10.41
N LEU A 50 0.27 -16.78 -9.91
CA LEU A 50 -0.74 -15.82 -9.44
C LEU A 50 -1.72 -15.43 -10.55
N GLY A 51 -1.23 -15.19 -11.77
CA GLY A 51 -2.05 -14.84 -12.93
C GLY A 51 -2.99 -15.97 -13.34
N LEU A 52 -2.46 -17.19 -13.47
CA LEU A 52 -3.24 -18.38 -13.84
C LEU A 52 -4.32 -18.70 -12.78
N LEU A 53 -3.96 -18.62 -11.49
CA LEU A 53 -4.91 -18.87 -10.40
C LEU A 53 -6.00 -17.79 -10.33
N ALA A 54 -5.64 -16.52 -10.50
CA ALA A 54 -6.62 -15.42 -10.56
C ALA A 54 -7.57 -15.57 -11.76
N TYR A 55 -7.05 -15.98 -12.90
CA TYR A 55 -7.87 -16.27 -14.08
C TYR A 55 -8.83 -17.46 -13.83
N TYR A 56 -8.32 -18.55 -13.26
CA TYR A 56 -9.16 -19.69 -12.85
C TYR A 56 -10.25 -19.26 -11.87
N ASP A 57 -9.95 -18.44 -10.89
CA ASP A 57 -10.94 -17.97 -9.90
C ASP A 57 -12.10 -17.22 -10.57
N GLN A 58 -11.80 -16.42 -11.59
CA GLN A 58 -12.77 -15.62 -12.33
C GLN A 58 -13.57 -16.42 -13.36
N THR A 59 -12.95 -17.42 -14.00
CA THR A 59 -13.52 -18.10 -15.17
C THR A 59 -13.97 -19.51 -14.90
N LYS A 60 -13.34 -20.15 -13.90
CA LYS A 60 -13.41 -21.58 -13.65
C LYS A 60 -12.88 -22.46 -14.79
N GLU A 61 -12.05 -21.87 -15.68
CA GLU A 61 -11.41 -22.58 -16.78
C GLU A 61 -10.31 -23.50 -16.25
N THR A 62 -10.57 -24.81 -16.30
CA THR A 62 -9.68 -25.83 -15.72
C THR A 62 -8.31 -25.91 -16.39
N ALA A 63 -8.21 -25.49 -17.66
CA ALA A 63 -6.93 -25.46 -18.39
C ALA A 63 -5.91 -24.53 -17.70
N ALA A 64 -6.36 -23.38 -17.15
CA ALA A 64 -5.49 -22.47 -16.41
C ALA A 64 -5.01 -23.07 -15.08
N LEU A 65 -5.89 -23.79 -14.37
CA LEU A 65 -5.50 -24.50 -13.13
C LEU A 65 -4.51 -25.62 -13.43
N GLU A 66 -4.71 -26.37 -14.52
CA GLU A 66 -3.79 -27.44 -14.93
C GLU A 66 -2.42 -26.90 -15.36
N ALA A 67 -2.40 -25.77 -16.09
CA ALA A 67 -1.16 -25.09 -16.40
C ALA A 67 -0.41 -24.63 -15.14
N ALA A 68 -1.12 -24.08 -14.15
CA ALA A 68 -0.54 -23.70 -12.85
C ALA A 68 0.02 -24.92 -12.10
N ARG A 69 -0.67 -26.06 -12.11
CA ARG A 69 -0.19 -27.32 -11.53
C ARG A 69 1.14 -27.75 -12.15
N ARG A 70 1.23 -27.75 -13.47
CA ARG A 70 2.44 -28.13 -14.18
C ARG A 70 3.62 -27.19 -13.88
N VAL A 71 3.38 -25.87 -13.80
CA VAL A 71 4.44 -24.90 -13.37
C VAL A 71 4.92 -25.21 -11.95
N ALA A 72 4.01 -25.48 -11.03
CA ALA A 72 4.34 -25.81 -9.64
C ALA A 72 5.04 -27.16 -9.52
N ASP A 73 4.61 -28.18 -10.26
CA ASP A 73 5.21 -29.52 -10.26
C ASP A 73 6.65 -29.46 -10.82
N HIS A 74 6.88 -28.68 -11.88
CA HIS A 74 8.23 -28.43 -12.39
C HIS A 74 9.13 -27.77 -11.33
N LEU A 75 8.62 -26.74 -10.63
CA LEU A 75 9.38 -26.07 -9.57
C LEU A 75 9.64 -27.00 -8.38
N ILE A 76 8.70 -27.88 -8.01
CA ILE A 76 8.87 -28.90 -6.97
C ILE A 76 9.98 -29.87 -7.35
N ALA A 77 10.06 -30.27 -8.61
CA ALA A 77 11.13 -31.17 -9.09
C ALA A 77 12.51 -30.54 -8.96
N GLU A 78 12.62 -29.22 -9.18
CA GLU A 78 13.91 -28.50 -9.12
C GLU A 78 14.30 -28.04 -7.71
N ALA A 79 13.34 -27.60 -6.87
CA ALA A 79 13.59 -26.97 -5.58
C ALA A 79 12.67 -27.44 -4.44
N GLY A 80 11.97 -28.56 -4.62
CA GLY A 80 11.11 -29.14 -3.61
C GLY A 80 11.81 -30.13 -2.68
N PRO A 81 11.05 -30.76 -1.77
CA PRO A 81 11.60 -31.78 -0.87
C PRO A 81 12.30 -32.90 -1.63
N GLY A 82 13.57 -33.16 -1.31
CA GLY A 82 14.37 -34.21 -1.94
C GLY A 82 15.12 -33.83 -3.22
N SER A 83 14.94 -32.61 -3.74
CA SER A 83 15.73 -32.11 -4.91
C SER A 83 17.21 -31.84 -4.58
N GLY A 84 17.53 -31.67 -3.31
CA GLY A 84 18.85 -31.23 -2.86
C GLY A 84 19.11 -29.73 -3.00
N THR A 85 18.15 -28.97 -3.51
CA THR A 85 18.23 -27.52 -3.67
C THR A 85 17.57 -26.82 -2.48
N ASN A 86 18.31 -25.93 -1.82
CA ASN A 86 17.71 -25.01 -0.87
C ASN A 86 17.15 -23.79 -1.63
N ILE A 87 15.83 -23.63 -1.69
CA ILE A 87 15.16 -22.53 -2.41
C ILE A 87 15.59 -21.14 -1.88
N ALA A 88 15.90 -21.03 -0.58
CA ALA A 88 16.41 -19.78 0.01
C ALA A 88 17.85 -19.45 -0.42
N ALA A 89 18.54 -20.38 -1.11
CA ALA A 89 19.86 -20.17 -1.69
C ALA A 89 19.82 -19.91 -3.21
N THR A 90 18.62 -19.73 -3.78
CA THR A 90 18.41 -19.48 -5.22
C THR A 90 18.06 -18.01 -5.49
N GLY A 91 17.95 -17.66 -6.75
CA GLY A 91 17.59 -16.31 -7.19
C GLY A 91 18.76 -15.33 -7.12
N TRP A 92 18.43 -14.06 -7.30
CA TRP A 92 19.44 -13.02 -7.36
C TRP A 92 20.18 -12.85 -6.03
N ILE A 93 21.51 -12.86 -6.12
CA ILE A 93 22.40 -12.92 -4.97
C ILE A 93 22.24 -11.73 -4.00
N GLY A 94 21.89 -10.55 -4.51
CA GLY A 94 21.75 -9.33 -3.71
C GLY A 94 20.60 -9.38 -2.69
N TRP A 95 19.55 -10.17 -2.94
CA TRP A 95 18.38 -10.25 -2.08
C TRP A 95 18.23 -11.59 -1.34
N LYS A 96 19.32 -12.34 -1.26
CA LYS A 96 19.50 -13.48 -0.36
C LYS A 96 18.34 -14.51 -0.39
N GLY A 97 17.76 -14.76 -1.57
CA GLY A 97 16.70 -15.75 -1.73
C GLY A 97 15.28 -15.30 -1.38
N LEU A 98 15.06 -14.07 -0.89
CA LEU A 98 13.70 -13.56 -0.58
C LEU A 98 12.76 -13.61 -1.80
N ALA A 99 13.27 -13.22 -2.98
CA ALA A 99 12.48 -13.25 -4.21
C ALA A 99 11.98 -14.66 -4.53
N SER A 100 12.85 -15.66 -4.45
CA SER A 100 12.49 -17.06 -4.67
C SER A 100 11.52 -17.60 -3.63
N CYS A 101 11.76 -17.30 -2.35
CA CYS A 101 10.90 -17.74 -1.24
C CYS A 101 9.49 -17.16 -1.29
N SER A 102 9.30 -16.03 -1.96
CA SER A 102 7.99 -15.39 -2.11
C SER A 102 6.98 -16.18 -2.96
N VAL A 103 7.42 -17.24 -3.65
CA VAL A 103 6.53 -18.19 -4.34
C VAL A 103 5.63 -18.96 -3.37
N LEU A 104 5.90 -18.89 -2.07
CA LEU A 104 5.07 -19.48 -1.01
C LEU A 104 3.59 -19.13 -1.18
N GLU A 105 3.28 -17.87 -1.51
CA GLU A 105 1.90 -17.42 -1.68
C GLU A 105 1.15 -18.22 -2.76
N PRO A 106 1.55 -18.24 -4.04
CA PRO A 106 0.80 -18.97 -5.06
C PRO A 106 0.83 -20.49 -4.85
N ILE A 107 1.83 -21.06 -4.18
CA ILE A 107 1.84 -22.48 -3.83
C ILE A 107 0.75 -22.79 -2.78
N ALA A 108 0.61 -21.95 -1.73
CA ALA A 108 -0.47 -22.10 -0.77
C ALA A 108 -1.86 -21.88 -1.41
N LEU A 109 -1.98 -20.91 -2.32
CA LEU A 109 -3.19 -20.67 -3.09
C LEU A 109 -3.54 -21.85 -4.03
N LEU A 110 -2.55 -22.49 -4.63
CA LEU A 110 -2.76 -23.69 -5.45
C LEU A 110 -3.26 -24.86 -4.61
N TYR A 111 -2.70 -25.06 -3.41
CA TYR A 111 -3.23 -26.05 -2.46
C TYR A 111 -4.70 -25.79 -2.12
N GLN A 112 -5.09 -24.56 -1.84
CA GLN A 112 -6.49 -24.20 -1.55
C GLN A 112 -7.46 -24.61 -2.66
N ARG A 113 -7.03 -24.58 -3.91
CA ARG A 113 -7.87 -24.86 -5.09
C ARG A 113 -7.88 -26.33 -5.50
N THR A 114 -6.81 -27.05 -5.16
CA THR A 114 -6.64 -28.46 -5.59
C THR A 114 -6.81 -29.47 -4.47
N GLY A 115 -6.54 -29.09 -3.22
CA GLY A 115 -6.46 -30.02 -2.09
C GLY A 115 -5.26 -30.97 -2.13
N GLU A 116 -4.35 -30.81 -3.10
CA GLU A 116 -3.27 -31.77 -3.31
C GLU A 116 -2.11 -31.55 -2.33
N LYS A 117 -1.91 -32.52 -1.47
CA LYS A 117 -0.97 -32.47 -0.33
C LYS A 117 0.47 -32.06 -0.73
N ARG A 118 0.93 -32.41 -1.95
CA ARG A 118 2.28 -32.05 -2.41
C ARG A 118 2.53 -30.54 -2.40
N TYR A 119 1.50 -29.72 -2.68
CA TYR A 119 1.63 -28.25 -2.65
C TYR A 119 1.73 -27.71 -1.23
N LEU A 120 0.98 -28.27 -0.29
CA LEU A 120 1.12 -27.94 1.14
C LEU A 120 2.49 -28.36 1.67
N ASP A 121 2.96 -29.57 1.30
CA ASP A 121 4.27 -30.07 1.70
C ASP A 121 5.40 -29.19 1.15
N PHE A 122 5.25 -28.70 -0.09
CA PHE A 122 6.19 -27.76 -0.67
C PHE A 122 6.13 -26.37 0.00
N ALA A 123 4.95 -25.82 0.29
CA ALA A 123 4.80 -24.59 1.03
C ALA A 123 5.50 -24.65 2.40
N ARG A 124 5.32 -25.74 3.14
CA ARG A 124 6.03 -26.00 4.40
C ARG A 124 7.54 -26.17 4.21
N HIS A 125 7.97 -26.77 3.10
CA HIS A 125 9.39 -26.90 2.76
C HIS A 125 10.03 -25.53 2.54
N ILE A 126 9.36 -24.61 1.80
CA ILE A 126 9.83 -23.23 1.60
C ILE A 126 10.05 -22.54 2.96
N VAL A 127 9.08 -22.63 3.88
CA VAL A 127 9.20 -22.00 5.21
C VAL A 127 10.37 -22.61 6.01
N ARG A 128 10.53 -23.94 6.00
CA ARG A 128 11.67 -24.59 6.68
C ARG A 128 13.02 -24.14 6.11
N SER A 129 13.12 -23.95 4.79
CA SER A 129 14.34 -23.50 4.14
C SER A 129 14.83 -22.12 4.60
N TRP A 130 13.95 -21.30 5.20
CA TRP A 130 14.34 -19.99 5.77
C TRP A 130 15.31 -20.12 6.94
N ASP A 131 15.26 -21.24 7.68
CA ASP A 131 16.11 -21.47 8.84
C ASP A 131 17.43 -22.17 8.48
N GLU A 132 17.56 -22.62 7.24
CA GLU A 132 18.73 -23.34 6.79
C GLU A 132 19.85 -22.37 6.40
N PRO A 133 21.05 -22.47 7.04
CA PRO A 133 22.22 -21.75 6.59
C PRO A 133 22.54 -22.05 5.13
N ASN A 134 22.85 -21.00 4.38
CA ASN A 134 23.19 -21.15 2.97
C ASN A 134 24.20 -20.09 2.54
N ARG A 135 24.71 -20.19 1.29
CA ARG A 135 25.75 -19.29 0.77
C ARG A 135 25.33 -17.82 0.69
N LEU A 136 24.02 -17.53 0.54
CA LEU A 136 23.47 -16.17 0.45
C LEU A 136 23.10 -15.60 1.83
N ALA A 137 22.67 -16.47 2.72
CA ALA A 137 22.29 -16.15 4.09
C ALA A 137 22.96 -17.16 5.05
N PRO A 138 24.20 -16.89 5.51
CA PRO A 138 24.95 -17.82 6.36
C PRO A 138 24.28 -18.18 7.69
N ALA A 139 23.37 -17.33 8.18
CA ALA A 139 22.58 -17.61 9.39
C ALA A 139 21.15 -18.12 9.06
N GLY A 140 20.83 -18.33 7.77
CA GLY A 140 19.47 -18.46 7.28
C GLY A 140 18.77 -17.10 7.15
N LEU A 141 17.59 -17.09 6.53
CA LEU A 141 16.72 -15.89 6.46
C LEU A 141 16.04 -15.62 7.81
N ARG A 142 15.70 -16.66 8.53
CA ARG A 142 15.10 -16.65 9.88
C ARG A 142 13.89 -15.72 10.03
N LEU A 143 13.08 -15.56 8.98
CA LEU A 143 12.03 -14.53 8.91
C LEU A 143 11.02 -14.62 10.06
N ILE A 144 10.58 -15.84 10.41
CA ILE A 144 9.63 -16.04 11.52
C ILE A 144 10.30 -15.71 12.87
N GLN A 145 11.50 -16.23 13.13
CA GLN A 145 12.20 -16.02 14.38
C GLN A 145 12.55 -14.55 14.60
N GLU A 146 12.97 -13.86 13.55
CA GLU A 146 13.28 -12.44 13.61
C GLU A 146 12.04 -11.58 13.85
N ALA A 147 10.91 -11.92 13.20
CA ALA A 147 9.63 -11.25 13.45
C ALA A 147 9.13 -11.48 14.88
N ILE A 148 9.12 -12.72 15.37
CA ILE A 148 8.74 -13.07 16.75
C ILE A 148 9.68 -12.43 17.79
N GLY A 149 10.98 -12.36 17.48
CA GLY A 149 11.98 -11.69 18.31
C GLY A 149 11.93 -10.17 18.24
N GLU A 150 10.97 -9.59 17.53
CA GLU A 150 10.80 -8.14 17.36
C GLU A 150 12.03 -7.43 16.77
N THR A 151 12.82 -8.15 15.97
CA THR A 151 13.94 -7.55 15.23
C THR A 151 13.40 -6.44 14.32
N ALA A 152 13.98 -5.25 14.41
CA ALA A 152 13.57 -4.14 13.54
C ALA A 152 13.76 -4.53 12.07
N PRO A 153 12.78 -4.25 11.17
CA PRO A 153 12.81 -4.75 9.79
C PRO A 153 14.09 -4.42 9.03
N TRP A 154 14.62 -3.22 9.23
CA TRP A 154 15.88 -2.76 8.62
C TRP A 154 17.15 -3.46 9.15
N LYS A 155 17.04 -4.24 10.23
CA LYS A 155 18.12 -5.03 10.85
C LYS A 155 18.02 -6.53 10.56
N MET A 156 16.91 -6.99 9.98
CA MET A 156 16.71 -8.41 9.77
C MET A 156 17.80 -9.03 8.89
N SER A 157 18.29 -10.19 9.27
CA SER A 157 19.48 -10.84 8.69
C SER A 157 19.32 -11.29 7.24
N GLY A 158 18.06 -11.50 6.81
CA GLY A 158 17.70 -11.92 5.46
C GLY A 158 17.87 -10.86 4.36
N ALA A 159 18.42 -9.69 4.64
CA ALA A 159 18.39 -8.47 3.87
C ALA A 159 17.03 -7.75 3.94
N PRO A 160 17.01 -6.45 4.23
CA PRO A 160 15.79 -5.67 4.44
C PRO A 160 15.11 -5.22 3.15
N LYS A 161 15.09 -6.06 2.11
CA LYS A 161 14.42 -5.78 0.84
C LYS A 161 12.90 -5.79 1.05
N ALA A 162 12.29 -4.61 0.96
CA ALA A 162 10.95 -4.37 1.46
C ALA A 162 9.87 -5.19 0.76
N TYR A 163 9.88 -5.18 -0.57
CA TYR A 163 8.86 -5.84 -1.37
C TYR A 163 8.88 -7.36 -1.18
N GLU A 164 10.03 -7.97 -1.39
CA GLU A 164 10.19 -9.42 -1.34
C GLU A 164 9.98 -9.96 0.08
N MET A 165 10.43 -9.23 1.11
CA MET A 165 10.16 -9.58 2.49
C MET A 165 8.65 -9.64 2.75
N MET A 166 7.90 -8.57 2.46
CA MET A 166 6.44 -8.56 2.64
C MET A 166 5.77 -9.68 1.85
N SER A 167 6.25 -9.97 0.62
CA SER A 167 5.71 -11.05 -0.19
C SER A 167 5.89 -12.44 0.43
N CYS A 168 6.98 -12.68 1.18
CA CYS A 168 7.13 -13.92 1.95
C CYS A 168 6.06 -14.01 3.06
N PHE A 169 5.79 -12.90 3.74
CA PHE A 169 4.77 -12.86 4.80
C PHE A 169 3.33 -12.92 4.25
N GLU A 170 3.06 -12.42 3.03
CA GLU A 170 1.81 -12.69 2.32
C GLU A 170 1.59 -14.19 2.13
N GLY A 171 2.66 -14.93 1.81
CA GLY A 171 2.65 -16.38 1.74
C GLY A 171 2.32 -17.05 3.10
N LEU A 172 2.83 -16.51 4.22
CA LEU A 172 2.47 -16.98 5.56
C LEU A 172 0.98 -16.73 5.86
N CYS A 173 0.40 -15.63 5.43
CA CYS A 173 -1.04 -15.39 5.56
C CYS A 173 -1.86 -16.50 4.88
N GLU A 174 -1.48 -16.87 3.66
CA GLU A 174 -2.19 -17.94 2.93
C GLU A 174 -1.91 -19.34 3.52
N LEU A 175 -0.70 -19.56 4.04
CA LEU A 175 -0.37 -20.81 4.72
C LEU A 175 -1.15 -20.93 6.06
N TYR A 176 -1.30 -19.84 6.80
CA TYR A 176 -2.17 -19.81 7.99
C TYR A 176 -3.62 -20.17 7.67
N ARG A 177 -4.17 -19.66 6.56
CA ARG A 177 -5.56 -19.97 6.14
C ARG A 177 -5.81 -21.45 5.96
N VAL A 178 -4.80 -22.21 5.52
CA VAL A 178 -4.96 -23.66 5.23
C VAL A 178 -4.49 -24.56 6.36
N THR A 179 -3.68 -24.04 7.29
CA THR A 179 -3.13 -24.85 8.39
C THR A 179 -3.69 -24.49 9.75
N ALA A 180 -4.18 -23.25 9.91
CA ALA A 180 -4.55 -22.64 11.20
C ALA A 180 -3.39 -22.67 12.24
N GLU A 181 -2.12 -22.76 11.80
CA GLU A 181 -0.97 -22.79 12.69
C GLU A 181 -0.70 -21.38 13.25
N PRO A 182 -0.89 -21.13 14.56
CA PRO A 182 -0.90 -19.78 15.13
C PRO A 182 0.41 -19.02 14.92
N LEU A 183 1.54 -19.73 14.87
CA LEU A 183 2.86 -19.14 14.69
C LEU A 183 2.95 -18.30 13.42
N TYR A 184 2.29 -18.71 12.33
CA TYR A 184 2.33 -17.98 11.06
C TYR A 184 1.61 -16.63 11.18
N LEU A 185 0.42 -16.62 11.78
CA LEU A 185 -0.31 -15.36 11.99
C LEU A 185 0.43 -14.45 12.96
N GLU A 186 0.96 -14.98 14.06
CA GLU A 186 1.73 -14.21 15.03
C GLU A 186 2.95 -13.57 14.39
N ALA A 187 3.72 -14.31 13.59
CA ALA A 187 4.87 -13.76 12.88
C ALA A 187 4.48 -12.61 11.94
N VAL A 188 3.36 -12.73 11.21
CA VAL A 188 2.88 -11.64 10.34
C VAL A 188 2.46 -10.44 11.16
N GLN A 189 1.71 -10.63 12.26
CA GLN A 189 1.29 -9.53 13.14
C GLN A 189 2.49 -8.78 13.72
N ARG A 190 3.50 -9.49 14.23
CA ARG A 190 4.73 -8.89 14.78
C ARG A 190 5.50 -8.10 13.72
N LEU A 191 5.63 -8.64 12.50
CA LEU A 191 6.25 -7.89 11.41
C LEU A 191 5.45 -6.63 11.07
N VAL A 192 4.12 -6.72 10.95
CA VAL A 192 3.27 -5.56 10.65
C VAL A 192 3.41 -4.48 11.71
N ASP A 193 3.41 -4.85 12.99
CA ASP A 193 3.59 -3.89 14.09
C ASP A 193 4.98 -3.23 14.02
N ALA A 194 6.02 -4.00 13.71
CA ALA A 194 7.37 -3.48 13.53
C ALA A 194 7.48 -2.55 12.30
N LEU A 195 6.87 -2.91 11.17
CA LEU A 195 6.83 -2.04 9.97
C LEU A 195 6.13 -0.72 10.26
N VAL A 196 5.01 -0.76 10.96
CA VAL A 196 4.27 0.46 11.34
C VAL A 196 5.06 1.35 12.26
N ARG A 197 5.73 0.77 13.25
CA ARG A 197 6.53 1.52 14.22
C ARG A 197 7.79 2.12 13.61
N ASP A 198 8.46 1.36 12.72
CA ASP A 198 9.83 1.66 12.32
C ASP A 198 9.95 2.17 10.87
N GLU A 199 9.05 1.78 9.96
CA GLU A 199 9.28 1.94 8.53
C GLU A 199 8.21 2.76 7.79
N ILE A 200 6.93 2.62 8.18
CA ILE A 200 5.84 3.26 7.44
C ILE A 200 5.77 4.75 7.75
N MET A 201 5.98 5.56 6.72
CA MET A 201 5.97 7.02 6.76
C MET A 201 4.54 7.56 6.71
N ILE A 202 4.39 8.86 6.96
CA ILE A 202 3.11 9.57 7.08
C ILE A 202 2.18 9.40 5.86
N ALA A 203 2.73 9.23 4.66
CA ALA A 203 1.96 9.00 3.44
C ALA A 203 1.52 7.54 3.24
N GLY A 204 1.78 6.64 4.18
CA GLY A 204 1.30 5.25 4.16
C GLY A 204 2.14 4.30 3.29
N SER A 205 3.41 4.57 3.12
CA SER A 205 4.40 3.70 2.49
C SER A 205 5.75 3.85 3.18
N GLY A 206 6.73 3.08 2.79
CA GLY A 206 8.06 3.10 3.37
C GLY A 206 9.14 2.76 2.37
N SER A 207 10.32 2.44 2.87
CA SER A 207 11.55 2.12 2.14
C SER A 207 12.31 3.32 1.56
N VAL A 208 13.61 3.11 1.39
CA VAL A 208 14.50 3.97 0.61
C VAL A 208 15.33 3.06 -0.29
N ALA A 209 15.39 3.35 -1.59
CA ALA A 209 16.02 2.46 -2.58
C ALA A 209 15.56 1.00 -2.38
N GLU A 210 14.26 0.81 -2.19
CA GLU A 210 13.58 -0.48 -2.04
C GLU A 210 13.91 -1.25 -0.74
N ILE A 211 14.65 -0.65 0.19
CA ILE A 211 15.15 -1.29 1.41
C ILE A 211 14.52 -0.63 2.64
N TRP A 212 14.19 -1.40 3.66
CA TRP A 212 13.82 -0.87 4.98
C TRP A 212 15.00 -0.12 5.60
N CYS A 213 14.77 1.05 6.15
CA CYS A 213 15.85 1.96 6.56
C CYS A 213 15.54 2.77 7.82
N HIS A 214 14.59 2.33 8.66
CA HIS A 214 14.05 3.08 9.77
C HIS A 214 13.32 4.34 9.30
N GLY A 215 12.56 4.18 8.22
CA GLY A 215 11.96 5.28 7.47
C GLY A 215 10.96 6.10 8.27
N ALA A 216 10.18 5.49 9.16
CA ALA A 216 9.22 6.20 10.01
C ALA A 216 9.88 7.28 10.87
N VAL A 217 11.07 7.03 11.41
CA VAL A 217 11.81 8.01 12.23
C VAL A 217 12.50 9.06 11.36
N ARG A 218 13.00 8.65 10.19
CA ARG A 218 13.83 9.47 9.30
C ARG A 218 13.03 10.25 8.25
N GLN A 219 11.71 10.15 8.23
CA GLN A 219 10.85 10.64 7.14
C GLN A 219 10.87 12.16 6.90
N SER A 220 11.37 12.95 7.85
CA SER A 220 11.57 14.39 7.64
C SER A 220 12.93 14.73 7.02
N GLU A 221 13.86 13.76 6.96
CA GLU A 221 15.13 13.91 6.26
C GLU A 221 14.95 13.91 4.73
N PRO A 222 15.90 14.47 3.97
CA PRO A 222 15.90 14.34 2.52
C PRO A 222 16.26 12.91 2.09
N LEU A 223 15.23 12.04 2.07
CA LEU A 223 15.39 10.64 1.68
C LEU A 223 15.28 10.51 0.16
N TYR A 224 16.39 10.21 -0.48
CA TYR A 224 16.44 9.90 -1.91
C TYR A 224 15.77 8.55 -2.18
N GLN A 225 15.07 8.42 -3.32
CA GLN A 225 14.43 7.16 -3.71
C GLN A 225 13.48 6.60 -2.63
N GLY A 226 12.76 7.49 -1.94
CA GLY A 226 11.81 7.11 -0.90
C GLY A 226 10.50 6.57 -1.47
N MET A 227 9.88 5.61 -0.77
CA MET A 227 8.56 5.06 -1.05
C MET A 227 8.39 4.55 -2.49
N GLU A 228 9.02 3.42 -2.80
CA GLU A 228 8.82 2.72 -4.07
C GLU A 228 7.34 2.35 -4.26
N THR A 229 6.81 2.57 -5.48
CA THR A 229 5.41 2.23 -5.79
C THR A 229 5.10 0.74 -5.60
N CYS A 230 6.07 -0.15 -5.90
CA CYS A 230 5.91 -1.59 -5.65
C CYS A 230 5.78 -1.90 -4.16
N VAL A 231 6.57 -1.23 -3.31
CA VAL A 231 6.47 -1.38 -1.84
C VAL A 231 5.11 -0.89 -1.35
N THR A 232 4.61 0.25 -1.86
CA THR A 232 3.28 0.76 -1.54
C THR A 232 2.18 -0.26 -1.88
N ALA A 233 2.18 -0.78 -3.11
CA ALA A 233 1.18 -1.76 -3.55
C ALA A 233 1.24 -3.07 -2.75
N THR A 234 2.45 -3.53 -2.39
CA THR A 234 2.63 -4.76 -1.61
C THR A 234 2.26 -4.57 -0.14
N TRP A 235 2.58 -3.40 0.44
CA TRP A 235 2.08 -3.03 1.77
C TRP A 235 0.55 -3.03 1.82
N MET A 236 -0.11 -2.42 0.85
CA MET A 236 -1.58 -2.46 0.75
C MET A 236 -2.11 -3.87 0.64
N LYS A 237 -1.46 -4.74 -0.13
CA LYS A 237 -1.87 -6.14 -0.24
C LYS A 237 -1.71 -6.88 1.08
N LEU A 238 -0.60 -6.68 1.81
CA LEU A 238 -0.39 -7.26 3.13
C LEU A 238 -1.45 -6.77 4.13
N MET A 239 -1.77 -5.46 4.13
CA MET A 239 -2.83 -4.91 4.98
C MET A 239 -4.21 -5.49 4.64
N TYR A 240 -4.51 -5.70 3.36
CA TYR A 240 -5.73 -6.38 2.94
C TYR A 240 -5.79 -7.84 3.42
N GLN A 241 -4.67 -8.56 3.35
CA GLN A 241 -4.59 -9.92 3.91
C GLN A 241 -4.84 -9.92 5.42
N MET A 242 -4.24 -8.98 6.15
CA MET A 242 -4.45 -8.83 7.59
C MET A 242 -5.89 -8.47 7.93
N LEU A 243 -6.50 -7.53 7.19
CA LEU A 243 -7.93 -7.18 7.36
C LEU A 243 -8.83 -8.41 7.19
N ARG A 244 -8.59 -9.23 6.16
CA ARG A 244 -9.34 -10.48 5.91
C ARG A 244 -9.17 -11.52 7.01
N LEU A 245 -8.00 -11.56 7.65
CA LEU A 245 -7.69 -12.57 8.68
C LEU A 245 -8.17 -12.17 10.07
N THR A 246 -8.13 -10.88 10.38
CA THR A 246 -8.31 -10.38 11.75
C THR A 246 -9.55 -9.52 11.94
N GLY A 247 -10.09 -8.94 10.88
CA GLY A 247 -11.14 -7.92 10.98
C GLY A 247 -10.68 -6.62 11.67
N ASP A 248 -9.36 -6.39 11.83
CA ASP A 248 -8.83 -5.21 12.50
C ASP A 248 -9.01 -3.95 11.64
N SER A 249 -9.85 -3.03 12.08
CA SER A 249 -10.16 -1.77 11.40
C SER A 249 -8.92 -0.92 11.13
N ARG A 250 -7.86 -1.05 11.94
CA ARG A 250 -6.59 -0.33 11.76
C ARG A 250 -5.89 -0.73 10.45
N CYS A 251 -6.12 -1.95 9.94
CA CYS A 251 -5.63 -2.34 8.62
C CYS A 251 -6.33 -1.53 7.51
N ALA A 252 -7.61 -1.25 7.64
CA ALA A 252 -8.35 -0.41 6.71
C ALA A 252 -7.91 1.07 6.79
N ASP A 253 -7.59 1.58 7.99
CA ASP A 253 -7.00 2.93 8.14
C ASP A 253 -5.68 3.05 7.36
N ARG A 254 -4.82 2.00 7.40
CA ARG A 254 -3.55 1.97 6.68
C ARG A 254 -3.74 1.88 5.17
N LEU A 255 -4.69 1.05 4.73
CA LEU A 255 -5.08 0.95 3.32
C LEU A 255 -5.55 2.29 2.77
N GLU A 256 -6.39 2.99 3.52
CA GLU A 256 -6.92 4.30 3.16
C GLU A 256 -5.82 5.36 3.08
N THR A 257 -4.92 5.42 4.08
CA THR A 257 -3.78 6.34 4.08
C THR A 257 -2.86 6.09 2.89
N SER A 258 -2.55 4.83 2.60
CA SER A 258 -1.73 4.46 1.44
C SER A 258 -2.40 4.82 0.13
N LEU A 259 -3.70 4.55 -0.01
CA LEU A 259 -4.48 4.86 -1.21
C LEU A 259 -4.46 6.35 -1.52
N TYR A 260 -4.91 7.19 -0.57
CA TYR A 260 -5.10 8.61 -0.81
C TYR A 260 -3.80 9.44 -0.81
N ASN A 261 -2.68 8.86 -0.40
CA ASN A 261 -1.40 9.56 -0.43
C ASN A 261 -0.37 8.82 -1.30
N ALA A 262 0.35 7.85 -0.77
CA ALA A 262 1.51 7.26 -1.46
C ALA A 262 1.14 6.65 -2.82
N LEU A 263 0.02 5.93 -2.93
CA LEU A 263 -0.35 5.27 -4.18
C LEU A 263 -0.83 6.27 -5.24
N LEU A 264 -1.84 7.09 -4.93
CA LEU A 264 -2.33 8.10 -5.88
C LEU A 264 -1.28 9.17 -6.15
N GLY A 265 -0.42 9.48 -5.18
CA GLY A 265 0.72 10.38 -5.37
C GLY A 265 1.79 9.85 -6.33
N ALA A 266 1.87 8.55 -6.53
CA ALA A 266 2.77 7.92 -7.50
C ALA A 266 2.17 7.83 -8.92
N MET A 267 0.88 8.08 -9.07
CA MET A 267 0.18 8.02 -10.36
C MET A 267 0.27 9.37 -11.08
N SER A 268 0.54 9.34 -12.38
CA SER A 268 0.51 10.56 -13.19
C SER A 268 -0.89 11.19 -13.21
N PRO A 269 -1.05 12.51 -13.42
CA PRO A 269 -2.33 13.20 -13.34
C PRO A 269 -3.41 12.64 -14.28
N ARG A 270 -3.00 12.03 -15.40
CA ARG A 270 -3.91 11.40 -16.37
C ARG A 270 -4.11 9.90 -16.16
N GLY A 271 -3.44 9.31 -15.14
CA GLY A 271 -3.52 7.89 -14.85
C GLY A 271 -2.78 6.98 -15.84
N GLU A 272 -1.96 7.54 -16.72
CA GLU A 272 -1.30 6.83 -17.83
C GLU A 272 0.04 6.20 -17.42
N TRP A 273 0.66 6.70 -16.35
CA TRP A 273 1.98 6.27 -15.93
C TRP A 273 2.18 6.37 -14.41
N TRP A 274 3.30 5.85 -13.93
CA TRP A 274 3.64 5.77 -12.50
C TRP A 274 5.08 6.24 -12.27
N ALA A 275 5.29 6.89 -11.12
CA ALA A 275 6.61 7.12 -10.58
C ALA A 275 7.22 5.81 -10.07
N TYR A 276 8.54 5.69 -10.06
CA TYR A 276 9.21 4.61 -9.35
C TYR A 276 9.21 4.90 -7.85
N TYR A 277 9.67 6.10 -7.48
CA TYR A 277 9.70 6.59 -6.11
C TYR A 277 8.83 7.84 -5.98
N SER A 278 8.10 7.93 -4.86
CA SER A 278 7.22 9.06 -4.53
C SER A 278 7.50 9.58 -3.13
N GLY A 279 8.70 10.15 -2.91
CA GLY A 279 9.15 10.65 -1.61
C GLY A 279 8.26 11.75 -1.01
N LEU A 280 8.64 12.23 0.18
CA LEU A 280 7.89 13.27 0.91
C LEU A 280 8.35 14.69 0.57
N MET A 281 9.30 14.81 -0.33
CA MET A 281 9.80 16.10 -0.85
C MET A 281 10.49 15.90 -2.20
N GLY A 282 10.71 16.99 -2.92
CA GLY A 282 11.42 17.02 -4.18
C GLY A 282 10.50 17.17 -5.37
N GLU A 283 10.83 16.54 -6.46
CA GLU A 283 10.07 16.52 -7.72
C GLU A 283 9.46 15.14 -7.94
N ARG A 284 8.32 15.09 -8.61
CA ARG A 284 7.76 13.84 -9.13
C ARG A 284 8.07 13.70 -10.60
N VAL A 285 8.51 12.52 -11.00
CA VAL A 285 8.92 12.24 -12.37
C VAL A 285 8.52 10.81 -12.77
N HIS A 286 8.48 10.56 -14.06
CA HIS A 286 8.21 9.24 -14.62
C HIS A 286 9.25 8.21 -14.21
N SER A 287 8.85 6.96 -13.99
CA SER A 287 9.74 5.87 -13.58
C SER A 287 10.94 5.68 -14.54
N HIS A 288 10.75 5.85 -15.85
CA HIS A 288 11.82 5.73 -16.83
C HIS A 288 12.85 6.88 -16.75
N GLN A 289 12.50 8.02 -16.14
CA GLN A 289 13.46 9.09 -15.86
C GLN A 289 14.29 8.78 -14.61
N GLN A 290 13.70 8.05 -13.65
CA GLN A 290 14.40 7.56 -12.45
C GLN A 290 15.32 6.38 -12.76
N PHE A 291 14.93 5.55 -13.74
CA PHE A 291 15.70 4.41 -14.26
C PHE A 291 15.67 4.42 -15.79
N PRO A 292 16.55 5.19 -16.46
CA PRO A 292 16.51 5.37 -17.91
C PRO A 292 16.68 4.08 -18.72
N ASP A 293 17.41 3.11 -18.17
CA ASP A 293 17.66 1.83 -18.83
C ASP A 293 16.46 0.86 -18.76
N VAL A 294 15.42 1.21 -18.00
CA VAL A 294 14.22 0.37 -17.81
C VAL A 294 12.98 1.12 -18.28
N VAL A 295 12.62 0.92 -19.53
CA VAL A 295 11.44 1.58 -20.16
C VAL A 295 10.14 1.19 -19.44
N MET A 296 9.98 -0.09 -19.07
CA MET A 296 8.81 -0.59 -18.35
C MET A 296 9.26 -1.15 -17.00
N SER A 297 9.15 -0.36 -15.95
CA SER A 297 9.51 -0.79 -14.60
C SER A 297 8.41 -1.62 -13.93
N CYS A 298 8.78 -2.38 -12.88
CA CYS A 298 7.83 -3.11 -12.03
C CYS A 298 6.74 -2.20 -11.44
N CYS A 299 7.05 -0.93 -11.17
CA CYS A 299 6.14 0.05 -10.61
C CYS A 299 4.96 0.38 -11.54
N VAL A 300 5.17 0.37 -12.86
CA VAL A 300 4.10 0.57 -13.86
C VAL A 300 3.06 -0.55 -13.84
N ALA A 301 3.47 -1.77 -13.46
CA ALA A 301 2.55 -2.90 -13.27
C ALA A 301 1.94 -2.93 -11.86
N ASN A 302 2.72 -2.59 -10.83
CA ASN A 302 2.27 -2.67 -9.44
C ASN A 302 1.36 -1.51 -9.01
N GLY A 303 1.53 -0.31 -9.56
CA GLY A 303 0.63 0.82 -9.27
C GLY A 303 -0.84 0.50 -9.57
N PRO A 304 -1.19 0.06 -10.79
CA PRO A 304 -2.54 -0.42 -11.10
C PRO A 304 -3.01 -1.57 -10.21
N ARG A 305 -2.13 -2.52 -9.86
CA ARG A 305 -2.46 -3.61 -8.95
C ARG A 305 -2.85 -3.09 -7.56
N GLY A 306 -2.10 -2.13 -7.01
CA GLY A 306 -2.44 -1.47 -5.75
C GLY A 306 -3.79 -0.75 -5.81
N LEU A 307 -4.07 -0.06 -6.91
CA LEU A 307 -5.35 0.63 -7.11
C LEU A 307 -6.52 -0.37 -7.21
N MET A 308 -6.35 -1.45 -7.97
CA MET A 308 -7.40 -2.43 -8.22
C MET A 308 -7.73 -3.34 -7.03
N ILE A 309 -6.91 -3.37 -5.98
CA ILE A 309 -7.25 -4.05 -4.73
C ILE A 309 -8.31 -3.29 -3.91
N THR A 310 -8.47 -1.98 -4.14
CA THR A 310 -9.37 -1.11 -3.35
C THR A 310 -10.82 -1.60 -3.30
N PRO A 311 -11.48 -1.98 -4.41
CA PRO A 311 -12.84 -2.49 -4.35
C PRO A 311 -12.99 -3.77 -3.53
N SER A 312 -11.91 -4.56 -3.37
CA SER A 312 -11.96 -5.83 -2.64
C SER A 312 -12.09 -5.66 -1.12
N TRP A 313 -11.71 -4.50 -0.59
CA TRP A 313 -11.79 -4.24 0.85
C TRP A 313 -12.78 -3.13 1.23
N ALA A 314 -13.29 -2.37 0.26
CA ALA A 314 -14.19 -1.24 0.53
C ALA A 314 -15.44 -1.66 1.31
N VAL A 315 -16.10 -2.74 0.89
CA VAL A 315 -17.20 -3.40 1.63
C VAL A 315 -16.95 -4.90 1.61
N MET A 316 -16.94 -5.53 2.78
CA MET A 316 -16.63 -6.95 2.94
C MET A 316 -17.74 -7.68 3.69
N THR A 317 -17.94 -8.96 3.40
CA THR A 317 -18.79 -9.82 4.22
C THR A 317 -18.06 -10.18 5.53
N THR A 318 -18.83 -10.26 6.62
CA THR A 318 -18.39 -10.83 7.90
C THR A 318 -19.20 -12.09 8.21
N ALA A 319 -18.88 -12.78 9.29
CA ALA A 319 -19.69 -13.94 9.72
C ALA A 319 -21.14 -13.55 10.03
N ASP A 320 -21.32 -12.35 10.61
CA ASP A 320 -22.60 -11.89 11.14
C ASP A 320 -23.26 -10.80 10.25
N GLY A 321 -22.67 -10.51 9.08
CA GLY A 321 -23.23 -9.46 8.19
C GLY A 321 -22.21 -8.89 7.20
N ALA A 322 -21.95 -7.59 7.27
CA ALA A 322 -21.04 -6.89 6.39
C ALA A 322 -20.29 -5.75 7.10
N ALA A 323 -19.09 -5.42 6.59
CA ALA A 323 -18.28 -4.31 7.07
C ALA A 323 -18.04 -3.28 5.96
N ILE A 324 -18.30 -2.02 6.25
CA ILE A 324 -17.97 -0.86 5.42
C ILE A 324 -16.61 -0.34 5.89
N ASN A 325 -15.57 -0.55 5.10
CA ASN A 325 -14.19 -0.22 5.45
C ASN A 325 -13.71 1.08 4.78
N LEU A 326 -14.25 1.43 3.63
CA LEU A 326 -13.92 2.65 2.89
C LEU A 326 -15.17 3.46 2.64
N TYR A 327 -15.08 4.77 2.86
CA TYR A 327 -16.12 5.73 2.53
C TYR A 327 -15.82 6.38 1.18
N GLY A 328 -16.88 6.77 0.47
CA GLY A 328 -16.77 7.41 -0.84
C GLY A 328 -18.01 7.15 -1.69
N LYS A 329 -18.05 7.76 -2.87
CA LYS A 329 -19.14 7.50 -3.82
C LYS A 329 -18.95 6.13 -4.46
N MET A 330 -19.79 5.16 -4.07
CA MET A 330 -19.69 3.79 -4.58
C MET A 330 -21.00 3.02 -4.48
N ASN A 331 -21.10 1.98 -5.32
CA ASN A 331 -22.16 0.98 -5.25
C ASN A 331 -21.49 -0.39 -5.03
N SER A 332 -21.81 -1.05 -3.92
CA SER A 332 -21.27 -2.35 -3.56
C SER A 332 -22.38 -3.38 -3.43
N THR A 333 -22.07 -4.63 -3.76
CA THR A 333 -22.98 -5.74 -3.53
C THR A 333 -22.22 -6.86 -2.84
N VAL A 334 -22.69 -7.24 -1.65
CA VAL A 334 -22.17 -8.36 -0.87
C VAL A 334 -23.31 -9.29 -0.50
N LYS A 335 -23.05 -10.37 0.22
CA LYS A 335 -24.09 -11.28 0.69
C LYS A 335 -24.36 -11.08 2.18
N THR A 336 -25.63 -11.15 2.56
CA THR A 336 -26.03 -11.26 3.97
C THR A 336 -25.74 -12.66 4.52
N PRO A 337 -25.88 -12.91 5.83
CA PRO A 337 -25.76 -14.24 6.41
C PRO A 337 -26.72 -15.27 5.80
N SER A 338 -27.92 -14.89 5.40
CA SER A 338 -28.86 -15.79 4.69
C SER A 338 -28.50 -16.03 3.21
N GLY A 339 -27.51 -15.28 2.68
CA GLY A 339 -27.03 -15.41 1.30
C GLY A 339 -27.74 -14.52 0.28
N GLN A 340 -28.73 -13.67 0.69
CA GLN A 340 -29.36 -12.74 -0.23
C GLN A 340 -28.41 -11.56 -0.57
N PRO A 341 -28.59 -10.89 -1.73
CA PRO A 341 -27.75 -9.77 -2.10
C PRO A 341 -28.08 -8.53 -1.23
N LEU A 342 -27.06 -8.04 -0.53
CA LEU A 342 -27.05 -6.75 0.16
C LEU A 342 -26.37 -5.73 -0.74
N LYS A 343 -27.13 -4.71 -1.18
CA LYS A 343 -26.56 -3.60 -1.93
C LYS A 343 -26.38 -2.40 -1.00
N ILE A 344 -25.19 -1.83 -1.01
CA ILE A 344 -24.83 -0.60 -0.29
C ILE A 344 -24.52 0.47 -1.35
N ASN A 345 -25.38 1.48 -1.41
CA ASN A 345 -25.18 2.64 -2.28
C ASN A 345 -24.70 3.80 -1.42
N MET A 346 -23.50 4.30 -1.64
CA MET A 346 -22.95 5.44 -0.91
C MET A 346 -22.83 6.67 -1.80
N GLU A 347 -23.29 7.80 -1.29
CA GLU A 347 -23.11 9.13 -1.85
C GLU A 347 -22.26 9.95 -0.87
N SER A 348 -21.15 10.49 -1.35
CA SER A 348 -20.21 11.26 -0.54
C SER A 348 -19.22 11.99 -1.41
N GLU A 349 -18.73 13.13 -0.93
CA GLU A 349 -17.56 13.82 -1.45
C GLU A 349 -16.29 13.48 -0.64
N TYR A 350 -16.33 12.42 0.16
CA TYR A 350 -15.19 11.95 0.93
C TYR A 350 -14.00 11.59 0.00
N PRO A 351 -12.78 11.97 0.35
CA PRO A 351 -12.28 12.58 1.58
C PRO A 351 -12.23 14.13 1.58
N VAL A 352 -12.86 14.79 0.60
CA VAL A 352 -12.97 16.26 0.57
C VAL A 352 -13.82 16.76 1.74
N GLN A 353 -14.92 16.07 1.99
CA GLN A 353 -15.82 16.31 3.13
C GLN A 353 -16.04 15.03 3.95
N GLY A 354 -16.46 15.18 5.21
CA GLY A 354 -16.68 14.07 6.15
C GLY A 354 -18.08 13.47 6.12
N ASN A 355 -19.01 14.04 5.37
CA ASN A 355 -20.40 13.58 5.32
C ASN A 355 -20.54 12.42 4.32
N VAL A 356 -21.09 11.32 4.79
CA VAL A 356 -21.37 10.12 4.00
C VAL A 356 -22.83 9.72 4.20
N ALA A 357 -23.56 9.51 3.11
CA ALA A 357 -24.88 8.93 3.13
C ALA A 357 -24.85 7.57 2.44
N ALA A 358 -25.29 6.52 3.13
CA ALA A 358 -25.41 5.18 2.58
C ALA A 358 -26.85 4.70 2.62
N THR A 359 -27.27 3.98 1.58
CA THR A 359 -28.58 3.33 1.52
C THR A 359 -28.39 1.82 1.45
N VAL A 360 -29.08 1.12 2.33
CA VAL A 360 -29.13 -0.35 2.38
C VAL A 360 -30.28 -0.82 1.50
N ASN A 361 -30.02 -1.70 0.55
CA ASN A 361 -31.07 -2.30 -0.27
C ASN A 361 -31.04 -3.82 -0.17
N LEU A 362 -32.20 -4.38 0.14
CA LEU A 362 -32.41 -5.81 0.38
C LEU A 362 -33.68 -6.30 -0.31
N PRO A 363 -33.69 -7.50 -0.91
CA PRO A 363 -34.91 -8.12 -1.41
C PRO A 363 -35.95 -8.42 -0.33
N GLN A 364 -35.50 -8.79 0.88
CA GLN A 364 -36.32 -9.07 2.04
C GLN A 364 -35.63 -8.55 3.30
N SER A 365 -36.42 -8.11 4.29
CA SER A 365 -35.88 -7.69 5.59
C SER A 365 -35.13 -8.83 6.27
N GLU A 366 -33.96 -8.52 6.84
CA GLU A 366 -33.11 -9.51 7.52
C GLU A 366 -32.39 -8.88 8.71
N ALA A 367 -32.25 -9.63 9.79
CA ALA A 367 -31.49 -9.23 10.97
C ALA A 367 -30.03 -9.63 10.80
N PHE A 368 -29.11 -8.66 10.81
CA PHE A 368 -27.67 -8.86 10.77
C PHE A 368 -26.90 -7.64 11.30
N ALA A 369 -25.62 -7.81 11.57
CA ALA A 369 -24.72 -6.74 11.95
C ALA A 369 -24.17 -6.01 10.71
N LEU A 370 -24.22 -4.68 10.72
CA LEU A 370 -23.50 -3.84 9.77
C LEU A 370 -22.41 -3.06 10.53
N GLU A 371 -21.17 -3.38 10.22
CA GLU A 371 -19.98 -2.82 10.83
C GLU A 371 -19.56 -1.56 10.07
N LEU A 372 -19.55 -0.39 10.73
CA LEU A 372 -19.07 0.86 10.16
C LEU A 372 -17.69 1.17 10.73
N ARG A 373 -16.66 1.22 9.89
CA ARG A 373 -15.32 1.59 10.35
C ARG A 373 -15.30 3.02 10.86
N ILE A 374 -14.82 3.21 12.08
CA ILE A 374 -14.55 4.52 12.66
C ILE A 374 -13.04 4.79 12.54
N PRO A 375 -12.60 5.64 11.61
CA PRO A 375 -11.18 5.89 11.43
C PRO A 375 -10.51 6.36 12.72
N GLN A 376 -9.27 5.94 12.96
CA GLN A 376 -8.53 6.31 14.18
C GLN A 376 -8.38 7.84 14.33
N TRP A 377 -8.32 8.55 13.23
CA TRP A 377 -8.22 10.01 13.20
C TRP A 377 -9.56 10.73 13.47
N SER A 378 -10.71 10.06 13.29
CA SER A 378 -12.03 10.68 13.48
C SER A 378 -12.46 10.60 14.95
N LYS A 379 -12.13 11.64 15.72
CA LYS A 379 -12.39 11.68 17.18
C LYS A 379 -13.83 12.08 17.56
N ARG A 380 -14.58 12.64 16.62
CA ARG A 380 -15.95 13.14 16.84
C ARG A 380 -16.86 12.65 15.71
N THR A 381 -16.95 11.32 15.58
CA THR A 381 -17.85 10.71 14.59
C THR A 381 -19.28 10.70 15.12
N ALA A 382 -20.23 11.10 14.28
CA ALA A 382 -21.67 10.94 14.52
C ALA A 382 -22.29 10.01 13.49
N ILE A 383 -23.26 9.19 13.93
CA ILE A 383 -23.98 8.25 13.07
C ILE A 383 -25.49 8.46 13.29
N LYS A 384 -26.25 8.43 12.19
CA LYS A 384 -27.72 8.39 12.23
C LYS A 384 -28.22 7.21 11.40
N ILE A 385 -29.31 6.59 11.86
CA ILE A 385 -30.03 5.54 11.15
C ILE A 385 -31.45 6.02 10.92
N ASN A 386 -31.86 6.17 9.66
CA ASN A 386 -33.16 6.70 9.26
C ASN A 386 -33.47 8.07 9.90
N GLY A 387 -32.45 8.92 10.05
CA GLY A 387 -32.54 10.25 10.64
C GLY A 387 -32.41 10.28 12.17
N GLU A 388 -32.49 9.15 12.86
CA GLU A 388 -32.35 9.08 14.32
C GLU A 388 -30.91 8.85 14.73
N PRO A 389 -30.38 9.57 15.75
CA PRO A 389 -29.02 9.35 16.24
C PRO A 389 -28.81 7.89 16.70
N TYR A 390 -27.67 7.31 16.31
CA TYR A 390 -27.24 6.01 16.83
C TYR A 390 -26.65 6.20 18.23
N ASP A 391 -27.17 5.46 19.20
CA ASP A 391 -26.83 5.55 20.63
C ASP A 391 -25.80 4.49 21.09
N GLY A 392 -25.31 3.67 20.16
CA GLY A 392 -24.29 2.65 20.45
C GLY A 392 -22.86 3.21 20.53
N TYR A 393 -21.90 2.31 20.70
CA TYR A 393 -20.50 2.70 20.83
C TYR A 393 -19.90 3.15 19.51
N ILE A 394 -19.30 4.35 19.52
CA ILE A 394 -18.56 4.93 18.39
C ILE A 394 -17.17 5.26 18.89
N LEU A 395 -16.20 4.36 18.65
CA LEU A 395 -14.82 4.49 19.12
C LEU A 395 -13.84 4.60 17.95
N PRO A 396 -12.97 5.63 17.91
CA PRO A 396 -11.95 5.76 16.88
C PRO A 396 -11.01 4.55 16.82
N GLY A 397 -10.74 4.07 15.61
CA GLY A 397 -9.88 2.90 15.37
C GLY A 397 -10.58 1.56 15.57
N THR A 398 -11.92 1.56 15.62
CA THR A 398 -12.75 0.34 15.74
C THR A 398 -13.87 0.32 14.71
N TYR A 399 -14.78 -0.64 14.84
CA TYR A 399 -16.07 -0.61 14.15
C TYR A 399 -17.19 -0.22 15.12
N ALA A 400 -18.13 0.59 14.61
CA ALA A 400 -19.45 0.72 15.22
C ALA A 400 -20.33 -0.42 14.67
N SER A 401 -20.67 -1.37 15.52
CA SER A 401 -21.50 -2.53 15.16
C SER A 401 -22.96 -2.22 15.33
N ILE A 402 -23.73 -2.23 14.24
CA ILE A 402 -25.15 -1.90 14.22
C ILE A 402 -25.95 -3.18 13.98
N GLU A 403 -26.37 -3.82 15.06
CA GLU A 403 -27.19 -5.03 15.02
C GLU A 403 -28.68 -4.66 15.01
N ARG A 404 -29.37 -4.95 13.92
CA ARG A 404 -30.83 -4.72 13.78
C ARG A 404 -31.43 -5.51 12.63
N THR A 405 -32.76 -5.52 12.54
CA THR A 405 -33.43 -5.90 11.30
C THR A 405 -33.34 -4.74 10.31
N TRP A 406 -32.65 -4.99 9.20
CA TRP A 406 -32.50 -4.06 8.09
C TRP A 406 -33.64 -4.25 7.09
N ASN A 407 -34.16 -3.15 6.58
CA ASN A 407 -35.22 -3.10 5.57
C ASN A 407 -34.66 -2.45 4.29
N ASP A 408 -35.34 -2.73 3.17
CA ASP A 408 -35.04 -2.04 1.92
C ASP A 408 -35.19 -0.54 2.08
N ASN A 409 -34.20 0.22 1.55
CA ASN A 409 -34.08 1.68 1.64
C ASN A 409 -33.80 2.25 3.05
N ASP A 410 -33.35 1.45 4.02
CA ASP A 410 -32.80 1.98 5.27
C ASP A 410 -31.59 2.88 4.97
N LYS A 411 -31.51 4.01 5.67
CA LYS A 411 -30.49 5.05 5.47
C LYS A 411 -29.53 5.10 6.64
N ILE A 412 -28.26 5.29 6.32
CA ILE A 412 -27.16 5.51 7.26
C ILE A 412 -26.50 6.82 6.90
N GLU A 413 -26.37 7.71 7.86
CA GLU A 413 -25.62 8.95 7.72
C GLU A 413 -24.42 8.90 8.68
N VAL A 414 -23.22 9.17 8.17
CA VAL A 414 -21.99 9.22 8.97
C VAL A 414 -21.36 10.59 8.79
N GLU A 415 -21.05 11.25 9.89
CA GLU A 415 -20.28 12.50 9.92
C GLU A 415 -18.92 12.23 10.56
N LEU A 416 -17.86 12.32 9.78
CA LEU A 416 -16.48 12.10 10.20
C LEU A 416 -15.80 13.41 10.61
N ASP A 417 -14.93 13.35 11.63
CA ASP A 417 -14.17 14.50 12.13
C ASP A 417 -13.03 14.88 11.19
N MET A 418 -13.30 15.77 10.24
CA MET A 418 -12.34 16.23 9.23
C MET A 418 -11.42 17.37 9.70
N ARG A 419 -11.32 17.64 11.01
CA ARG A 419 -10.36 18.64 11.51
C ARG A 419 -8.93 18.24 11.17
N ALA A 420 -8.12 19.23 10.77
CA ALA A 420 -6.73 19.02 10.49
C ALA A 420 -5.89 18.97 11.80
N ARG A 421 -4.81 18.22 11.77
CA ARG A 421 -3.89 18.03 12.89
C ARG A 421 -2.47 18.33 12.45
N VAL A 422 -1.71 18.99 13.29
CA VAL A 422 -0.26 19.12 13.14
C VAL A 422 0.39 17.88 13.77
N VAL A 423 1.24 17.22 13.02
CA VAL A 423 1.99 16.04 13.45
C VAL A 423 3.46 16.42 13.51
N ASP A 424 4.07 16.29 14.69
CA ASP A 424 5.50 16.54 14.86
C ASP A 424 6.30 15.34 14.33
N ALA A 425 7.46 15.61 13.75
CA ALA A 425 8.32 14.56 13.21
C ALA A 425 8.83 13.63 14.30
N PRO A 426 8.79 12.31 14.11
CA PRO A 426 9.29 11.35 15.10
C PRO A 426 10.78 11.51 15.43
N SER A 427 11.56 12.12 14.54
CA SER A 427 12.98 12.45 14.76
C SER A 427 13.23 13.49 15.86
N GLY A 428 12.20 14.24 16.27
CA GLY A 428 12.32 15.30 17.29
C GLY A 428 13.09 16.54 16.85
N VAL A 429 13.37 16.72 15.55
CA VAL A 429 14.15 17.86 15.01
C VAL A 429 13.34 19.12 14.77
N GLY A 430 12.10 19.21 15.25
CA GLY A 430 11.24 20.38 15.12
C GLY A 430 10.52 20.49 13.76
N ASP A 431 10.57 19.46 12.92
CA ASP A 431 9.77 19.38 11.71
C ASP A 431 8.32 19.02 12.03
N ALA A 432 7.38 19.58 11.29
CA ALA A 432 5.96 19.29 11.43
C ALA A 432 5.29 19.12 10.05
N ALA A 433 4.26 18.31 10.02
CA ALA A 433 3.39 18.09 8.87
C ALA A 433 1.92 18.29 9.27
N ILE A 434 1.03 18.49 8.30
CA ILE A 434 -0.41 18.63 8.53
C ILE A 434 -1.13 17.45 7.90
N VAL A 435 -2.07 16.86 8.63
CA VAL A 435 -2.94 15.78 8.16
C VAL A 435 -4.40 16.18 8.40
N ARG A 436 -5.25 16.09 7.37
CA ARG A 436 -6.69 16.33 7.45
C ARG A 436 -7.46 15.08 7.04
N GLY A 437 -8.16 14.47 8.00
CA GLY A 437 -8.71 13.14 7.77
C GLY A 437 -7.59 12.16 7.38
N PRO A 438 -7.71 11.43 6.26
CA PRO A 438 -6.65 10.55 5.74
C PRO A 438 -5.61 11.28 4.87
N ILE A 439 -5.81 12.57 4.57
CA ILE A 439 -5.03 13.34 3.59
C ILE A 439 -3.84 14.02 4.26
N VAL A 440 -2.65 13.76 3.78
CA VAL A 440 -1.43 14.51 4.12
C VAL A 440 -1.37 15.78 3.29
N LEU A 441 -1.07 16.90 3.89
CA LEU A 441 -0.89 18.17 3.19
C LEU A 441 0.57 18.41 2.85
N ALA A 442 0.82 19.10 1.75
CA ALA A 442 2.15 19.44 1.30
C ALA A 442 2.21 20.88 0.78
N PHE A 443 3.35 21.52 0.96
CA PHE A 443 3.71 22.72 0.21
C PHE A 443 4.03 22.33 -1.24
N ASP A 444 3.62 23.19 -2.17
CA ASP A 444 3.93 23.04 -3.59
C ASP A 444 4.42 24.38 -4.14
N SER A 445 5.46 24.37 -4.95
CA SER A 445 6.05 25.59 -5.51
C SER A 445 5.08 26.44 -6.33
N ARG A 446 3.99 25.84 -6.85
CA ARG A 446 2.93 26.57 -7.57
C ARG A 446 2.06 27.43 -6.66
N LEU A 447 2.00 27.12 -5.36
CA LEU A 447 1.16 27.80 -4.37
C LEU A 447 1.91 28.83 -3.53
N ILE A 448 3.23 28.98 -3.73
CA ILE A 448 4.02 29.94 -2.98
C ILE A 448 3.69 31.37 -3.46
N PRO A 449 3.35 32.28 -2.55
CA PRO A 449 3.09 33.67 -2.91
C PRO A 449 4.29 34.29 -3.63
N ARG A 450 4.08 34.78 -4.83
CA ARG A 450 5.09 35.57 -5.58
C ARG A 450 4.67 37.03 -5.51
N ARG A 451 5.62 37.90 -5.16
CA ARG A 451 5.42 39.35 -5.32
C ARG A 451 5.71 39.71 -6.77
N ASP A 452 4.89 40.58 -7.34
CA ASP A 452 5.14 41.13 -8.68
C ASP A 452 6.57 41.64 -8.82
N GLY A 453 7.31 41.07 -9.76
CA GLY A 453 8.69 41.43 -10.05
C GLY A 453 9.78 40.87 -9.13
N VAL A 454 9.42 40.02 -8.15
CA VAL A 454 10.39 39.36 -7.25
C VAL A 454 10.36 37.85 -7.49
N THR A 455 11.50 37.28 -7.90
CA THR A 455 11.66 35.84 -8.14
C THR A 455 11.95 35.04 -6.87
N GLU A 456 12.29 35.71 -5.77
CA GLU A 456 12.64 35.07 -4.51
C GLU A 456 11.41 34.86 -3.61
N PRO A 457 11.33 33.70 -2.91
CA PRO A 457 10.27 33.43 -1.93
C PRO A 457 10.30 34.47 -0.79
N PRO A 458 9.15 34.68 -0.10
CA PRO A 458 9.14 35.54 1.09
C PRO A 458 10.15 35.10 2.14
N MET A 459 10.89 36.04 2.72
CA MET A 459 11.95 35.78 3.71
C MET A 459 11.44 35.62 5.15
N TYR A 460 10.13 35.77 5.38
CA TYR A 460 9.54 35.62 6.71
C TYR A 460 9.59 34.14 7.15
N ARG A 461 9.83 33.93 8.43
CA ARG A 461 9.71 32.61 9.07
C ARG A 461 8.33 32.46 9.66
N TYR A 462 7.71 31.32 9.41
CA TYR A 462 6.33 31.02 9.78
C TYR A 462 6.26 29.82 10.70
N GLU A 463 5.30 29.83 11.63
CA GLU A 463 4.98 28.73 12.50
C GLU A 463 3.49 28.38 12.35
N PHE A 464 3.13 27.10 12.29
CA PHE A 464 1.74 26.66 12.24
C PHE A 464 0.99 27.06 13.51
N MET A 465 -0.21 27.62 13.35
CA MET A 465 -1.08 28.03 14.45
C MET A 465 -1.94 26.85 14.93
N ARG A 466 -1.38 25.97 15.75
CA ARG A 466 -2.08 24.83 16.34
C ARG A 466 -2.58 25.14 17.76
N ASP A 467 -3.68 24.45 18.16
CA ASP A 467 -4.16 24.48 19.54
C ASP A 467 -3.39 23.50 20.45
N THR A 468 -3.80 23.40 21.72
CA THR A 468 -3.17 22.52 22.72
C THR A 468 -3.32 21.03 22.40
N ASP A 469 -4.30 20.65 21.60
CA ASP A 469 -4.58 19.28 21.16
C ASP A 469 -3.97 18.98 19.77
N ASN A 470 -3.12 19.88 19.27
CA ASN A 470 -2.49 19.84 17.96
C ASN A 470 -3.47 19.96 16.76
N TYR A 471 -4.68 20.44 16.95
CA TYR A 471 -5.55 20.78 15.82
C TYR A 471 -5.19 22.15 15.24
N ILE A 472 -5.39 22.28 13.96
CA ILE A 472 -5.17 23.52 13.20
C ILE A 472 -6.39 23.77 12.31
N ASP A 473 -6.85 25.02 12.29
CA ASP A 473 -8.03 25.42 11.54
C ASP A 473 -7.68 25.71 10.08
N VAL A 474 -7.57 24.63 9.27
CA VAL A 474 -7.37 24.76 7.82
C VAL A 474 -8.70 24.88 7.10
N GLN A 475 -8.79 25.76 6.11
CA GLN A 475 -9.99 25.97 5.32
C GLN A 475 -9.79 25.45 3.90
N LEU A 476 -10.72 24.61 3.42
CA LEU A 476 -10.74 24.17 2.04
C LEU A 476 -11.05 25.37 1.13
N VAL A 477 -10.21 25.58 0.12
CA VAL A 477 -10.40 26.65 -0.87
C VAL A 477 -11.34 26.15 -1.97
N GLU A 478 -12.48 26.81 -2.12
CA GLU A 478 -13.38 26.54 -3.23
C GLU A 478 -12.81 27.06 -4.54
N ASN A 479 -12.87 26.26 -5.60
CA ASN A 479 -12.43 26.60 -6.95
C ASN A 479 -10.96 27.12 -7.01
N PRO A 480 -9.97 26.29 -6.67
CA PRO A 480 -8.57 26.70 -6.72
C PRO A 480 -8.18 27.09 -8.15
N GLU A 481 -7.48 28.23 -8.29
CA GLU A 481 -7.04 28.75 -9.59
C GLU A 481 -5.95 27.89 -10.25
N THR A 482 -5.30 27.01 -9.46
CA THR A 482 -4.15 26.23 -9.93
C THR A 482 -4.62 24.93 -10.59
N PRO A 483 -4.39 24.74 -11.90
CA PRO A 483 -4.78 23.52 -12.60
C PRO A 483 -4.14 22.27 -12.02
N ALA A 484 -4.85 21.14 -12.10
CA ALA A 484 -4.39 19.81 -11.67
C ALA A 484 -4.12 19.66 -10.16
N ILE A 485 -4.60 20.55 -9.31
CA ILE A 485 -4.65 20.37 -7.86
C ILE A 485 -6.06 19.95 -7.47
N TRP A 486 -6.17 18.81 -6.77
CA TRP A 486 -7.46 18.29 -6.31
C TRP A 486 -8.01 19.10 -5.14
N MET A 487 -7.20 19.30 -4.09
CA MET A 487 -7.59 20.08 -2.92
C MET A 487 -6.52 21.11 -2.57
N THR A 488 -6.97 22.33 -2.30
CA THR A 488 -6.12 23.41 -1.79
C THR A 488 -6.68 23.89 -0.45
N PHE A 489 -5.79 24.18 0.48
CA PHE A 489 -6.15 24.58 1.84
C PHE A 489 -5.47 25.87 2.22
N ASP A 490 -6.23 26.80 2.81
CA ASP A 490 -5.70 27.95 3.52
C ASP A 490 -5.28 27.52 4.93
N VAL A 491 -4.01 27.70 5.26
CA VAL A 491 -3.36 27.24 6.49
C VAL A 491 -2.95 28.44 7.32
N PRO A 492 -3.48 28.61 8.56
CA PRO A 492 -3.12 29.72 9.43
C PRO A 492 -1.72 29.53 10.03
N CYS A 493 -0.87 30.55 9.85
CA CYS A 493 0.48 30.63 10.38
C CYS A 493 0.69 31.96 11.09
N LYS A 494 1.72 32.05 11.92
CA LYS A 494 2.23 33.32 12.49
C LYS A 494 3.70 33.50 12.10
N ASP A 495 4.11 34.74 11.91
CA ASP A 495 5.53 35.08 11.76
C ASP A 495 6.25 35.26 13.10
N GLU A 496 7.55 35.52 13.07
CA GLU A 496 8.39 35.74 14.27
C GLU A 496 7.94 36.96 15.11
N ALA A 497 7.23 37.92 14.51
CA ALA A 497 6.64 39.06 15.21
C ALA A 497 5.24 38.75 15.79
N GLY A 498 4.70 37.56 15.54
CA GLY A 498 3.38 37.14 15.95
C GLY A 498 2.24 37.58 15.03
N ASN A 499 2.53 38.17 13.87
CA ASN A 499 1.50 38.54 12.91
C ASN A 499 0.93 37.27 12.25
N LYS A 500 -0.39 37.28 12.06
CA LYS A 500 -1.09 36.16 11.42
C LYS A 500 -0.97 36.24 9.90
N HIS A 501 -0.73 35.10 9.30
CA HIS A 501 -0.67 34.89 7.85
C HIS A 501 -1.49 33.68 7.44
N ILE A 502 -1.97 33.69 6.20
CA ILE A 502 -2.61 32.53 5.56
C ILE A 502 -1.68 32.09 4.44
N LEU A 503 -1.24 30.84 4.52
CA LEU A 503 -0.43 30.19 3.50
C LEU A 503 -1.25 29.10 2.82
N ARG A 504 -0.89 28.71 1.60
CA ARG A 504 -1.59 27.66 0.87
C ARG A 504 -0.78 26.39 0.82
N MET A 505 -1.47 25.27 1.09
CA MET A 505 -0.98 23.91 0.89
C MET A 505 -1.96 23.14 0.04
N CYS A 506 -1.51 22.06 -0.60
CA CYS A 506 -2.40 21.13 -1.30
C CYS A 506 -2.31 19.73 -0.68
N ASP A 507 -3.21 18.86 -1.13
CA ASP A 507 -3.10 17.43 -0.83
C ASP A 507 -1.80 16.85 -1.41
N TYR A 508 -1.25 15.85 -0.72
CA TYR A 508 -0.01 15.19 -1.12
C TYR A 508 -0.09 14.59 -2.53
N THR A 509 -1.26 14.07 -2.93
CA THR A 509 -1.44 13.46 -4.25
C THR A 509 -1.22 14.47 -5.37
N SER A 510 -1.68 15.70 -5.18
CA SER A 510 -1.52 16.81 -6.14
C SER A 510 -0.14 17.46 -6.09
N ALA A 511 0.56 17.37 -4.95
CA ALA A 511 1.86 18.02 -4.79
C ALA A 511 2.90 17.45 -5.77
N GLY A 512 3.57 18.32 -6.53
CA GLY A 512 4.56 17.93 -7.54
C GLY A 512 3.99 17.22 -8.77
N ASN A 513 2.67 17.17 -8.94
CA ASN A 513 2.00 16.30 -9.93
C ASN A 513 2.04 16.81 -11.38
N THR A 514 2.71 17.92 -11.68
CA THR A 514 2.93 18.31 -13.08
C THR A 514 3.92 17.40 -13.79
N TRP A 515 4.75 16.70 -13.03
CA TRP A 515 5.84 15.84 -13.50
C TRP A 515 6.82 16.61 -14.40
N GLN A 516 6.96 17.90 -14.13
CA GLN A 516 7.87 18.83 -14.81
C GLN A 516 8.98 19.26 -13.86
N GLU A 517 10.15 19.49 -14.44
CA GLU A 517 11.28 20.06 -13.71
C GLU A 517 10.89 21.42 -13.04
N GLY A 518 11.31 21.60 -11.79
CA GLY A 518 11.03 22.80 -11.01
C GLY A 518 9.70 22.79 -10.26
N ASN A 519 8.82 21.80 -10.43
CA ASN A 519 7.64 21.64 -9.58
C ASN A 519 8.01 20.89 -8.31
N ILE A 520 8.52 21.63 -7.35
CA ILE A 520 9.02 21.13 -6.08
C ILE A 520 7.92 21.12 -5.04
N PHE A 521 7.88 20.07 -4.23
CA PHE A 521 6.96 19.96 -3.10
C PHE A 521 7.68 19.47 -1.83
N ARG A 522 7.04 19.69 -0.67
CA ARG A 522 7.54 19.24 0.62
C ARG A 522 6.40 19.01 1.61
N VAL A 523 6.42 17.88 2.31
CA VAL A 523 5.46 17.53 3.38
C VAL A 523 5.92 18.09 4.72
N TRP A 524 7.13 17.74 5.15
CA TRP A 524 7.68 18.14 6.45
C TRP A 524 8.31 19.53 6.39
N ALA A 525 7.90 20.41 7.29
CA ALA A 525 8.43 21.77 7.41
C ALA A 525 9.02 22.00 8.80
N GLN A 526 10.30 22.40 8.86
CA GLN A 526 10.95 22.79 10.10
C GLN A 526 10.21 23.99 10.72
N GLN A 527 9.91 23.94 11.98
CA GLN A 527 9.19 25.00 12.69
C GLN A 527 10.15 25.87 13.53
N PRO A 528 10.16 27.18 13.36
CA PRO A 528 9.54 27.98 12.30
C PRO A 528 10.21 27.76 10.94
N PHE A 529 9.44 27.80 9.86
CA PHE A 529 9.91 27.55 8.49
C PHE A 529 9.88 28.81 7.63
N ASP A 530 10.70 28.84 6.57
CA ASP A 530 10.59 29.75 5.45
C ASP A 530 10.53 28.98 4.12
N PHE A 531 10.07 29.63 3.05
CA PHE A 531 9.91 28.96 1.76
C PHE A 531 11.24 28.59 1.08
N ARG A 532 12.37 29.09 1.55
CA ARG A 532 13.68 28.67 1.04
C ARG A 532 13.95 27.22 1.43
N HIS A 533 13.42 26.75 2.57
CA HIS A 533 13.49 25.35 2.96
C HIS A 533 12.80 24.39 1.97
N LEU A 534 11.87 24.88 1.15
CA LEU A 534 11.28 24.07 0.07
C LEU A 534 12.34 23.68 -0.97
N TYR A 535 13.29 24.56 -1.23
CA TYR A 535 14.32 24.39 -2.24
C TYR A 535 15.66 23.88 -1.67
N THR A 536 15.88 24.03 -0.37
CA THR A 536 17.07 23.50 0.30
C THR A 536 16.88 22.03 0.65
N ASN A 537 17.93 21.24 0.59
CA ASN A 537 17.87 19.79 0.80
C ASN A 537 16.82 19.11 -0.10
N ASN A 538 16.55 19.69 -1.27
CA ASN A 538 15.67 19.10 -2.24
C ASN A 538 16.27 17.79 -2.73
N VAL A 539 15.41 16.78 -2.85
CA VAL A 539 15.82 15.47 -3.36
C VAL A 539 15.95 15.57 -4.88
N ASP A 540 17.17 15.58 -5.38
CA ASP A 540 17.42 15.50 -6.81
C ASP A 540 17.47 14.02 -7.24
N TRP A 541 16.40 13.56 -7.88
CA TRP A 541 16.31 12.20 -8.40
C TRP A 541 17.38 11.89 -9.48
N ARG A 542 17.93 12.94 -10.12
CA ARG A 542 19.00 12.81 -11.13
C ARG A 542 20.36 12.48 -10.50
N VAL A 543 20.50 12.67 -9.21
CA VAL A 543 21.74 12.38 -8.50
C VAL A 543 21.60 11.02 -7.81
N ASN A 544 22.31 10.02 -8.29
CA ASN A 544 22.48 8.74 -7.61
C ASN A 544 23.27 8.92 -6.31
N VAL A 545 22.68 9.57 -5.32
CA VAL A 545 23.33 9.75 -4.02
C VAL A 545 23.07 8.52 -3.18
N THR A 546 24.12 7.79 -2.92
CA THR A 546 24.15 6.74 -1.93
C THR A 546 24.07 7.37 -0.55
N VAL A 547 22.88 7.45 0.04
CA VAL A 547 22.77 7.83 1.45
C VAL A 547 23.39 6.70 2.26
N GLY A 548 24.60 6.95 2.76
CA GLY A 548 25.32 5.97 3.53
C GLY A 548 24.69 5.76 4.89
N VAL A 549 24.10 4.61 5.10
CA VAL A 549 24.18 3.84 6.35
C VAL A 549 23.94 2.39 5.96
N GLY A 550 25.01 1.60 5.90
CA GLY A 550 24.93 0.13 5.79
C GLY A 550 24.30 -0.42 4.52
N ARG A 551 24.46 0.26 3.38
CA ARG A 551 24.02 -0.28 2.10
C ARG A 551 24.86 -1.50 1.70
N PRO A 552 24.23 -2.57 1.22
CA PRO A 552 24.88 -3.33 0.19
C PRO A 552 25.11 -2.37 -1.00
N GLU A 553 26.32 -2.36 -1.56
CA GLU A 553 26.61 -1.61 -2.79
C GLU A 553 25.53 -1.91 -3.82
N ILE A 554 24.99 -0.86 -4.47
CA ILE A 554 24.07 -1.07 -5.59
C ILE A 554 24.86 -1.87 -6.62
N PRO A 555 24.40 -3.08 -6.97
CA PRO A 555 25.14 -3.90 -7.93
C PRO A 555 25.37 -3.15 -9.24
N ASP A 556 26.50 -3.37 -9.88
CA ASP A 556 26.91 -2.67 -11.10
C ASP A 556 25.93 -2.78 -12.28
N ILE A 557 24.98 -3.74 -12.22
CA ILE A 557 23.89 -3.86 -13.22
C ILE A 557 22.97 -2.65 -13.24
N TYR A 558 22.90 -1.87 -12.16
CA TYR A 558 22.13 -0.61 -12.12
C TYR A 558 23.00 0.63 -12.36
N LYS A 559 24.30 0.46 -12.59
CA LYS A 559 25.25 1.54 -12.88
C LYS A 559 25.58 1.68 -14.37
N LYS A 560 24.95 0.86 -15.23
CA LYS A 560 25.17 0.91 -16.68
C LYS A 560 24.05 1.57 -17.41
#